data_3b6b34d92877b4afe664888bf1f48250
#
_entry.id   3b6b34d92877b4afe664888bf1f48250
#
_cell.length_a   1.000
_cell.length_b   1.000
_cell.length_c   1.000
_cell.angle_alpha   90.00
_cell.angle_beta   90.00
_cell.angle_gamma   90.00
#
_symmetry.space_group_name_H-M   'P 1'
#
loop_
_entity.id
_entity.type
_entity.pdbx_description
1 polymer ?
#
loop_
_entity_poly.entity_id
_entity_poly.type
_entity_poly.pdbx_seq_one_letter_code
_entity_poly.pdbx_strand_id
1 'polypeptide(L)'
;FFSDPLAQIRDRALREVIPIASGVDTLNEITPSLPEALGANGTKRYLIAIGNQAEMRASGGAPLSLVMVEFESGRVSIPIKGQTSTQLFPPINAKVNWFGPALNPFFPKNPRNKPFVNANTHPNFLYSAKEMMAAWSGKWDGPSYPEVDGVVTLDLTAIAAVLDATGPIQSEVFGEVTGERIGQILLIDAYQDFGQKDAAIRQEANQALLDQLLDRILSGGDLINAGQAILSTAPGRHFQMFMKDPALEKLALQSNAAGVVSDPHVGDWSALYTQNGNASKVDVFQQRNVLV
;
A
#
# COMPACT_ATOMS: atom_id res chain seq x y z
N PHE A 1 -25.60 -3.36 15.45
CA PHE A 1 -26.23 -2.27 14.67
C PHE A 1 -25.11 -1.55 13.95
N PHE A 2 -24.95 -1.81 12.66
CA PHE A 2 -24.05 -1.00 11.82
C PHE A 2 -24.69 0.38 11.66
N SER A 3 -23.86 1.43 11.64
CA SER A 3 -24.32 2.74 11.21
C SER A 3 -24.87 2.63 9.78
N ASP A 4 -25.92 3.39 9.45
CA ASP A 4 -26.54 3.42 8.10
C ASP A 4 -25.54 3.41 6.93
N PRO A 5 -24.39 4.12 6.99
CA PRO A 5 -23.38 4.08 5.93
C PRO A 5 -22.79 2.70 5.67
N LEU A 6 -22.51 1.90 6.69
CA LEU A 6 -21.93 0.56 6.50
C LEU A 6 -22.96 -0.44 5.98
N ALA A 7 -24.21 -0.32 6.42
CA ALA A 7 -25.31 -1.10 5.85
C ALA A 7 -25.50 -0.76 4.36
N GLN A 8 -25.42 0.52 3.99
CA GLN A 8 -25.51 0.97 2.61
C GLN A 8 -24.32 0.47 1.76
N ILE A 9 -23.09 0.54 2.29
CA ILE A 9 -21.89 0.01 1.62
C ILE A 9 -22.02 -1.50 1.42
N ARG A 10 -22.42 -2.24 2.45
CA ARG A 10 -22.67 -3.68 2.34
C ARG A 10 -23.71 -3.99 1.27
N ASP A 11 -24.88 -3.35 1.34
CA ASP A 11 -26.01 -3.64 0.44
C ASP A 11 -25.72 -3.18 -1.01
N ARG A 12 -24.91 -2.16 -1.18
CA ARG A 12 -24.40 -1.72 -2.47
C ARG A 12 -23.34 -2.68 -3.01
N ALA A 13 -22.38 -3.09 -2.17
CA ALA A 13 -21.40 -4.11 -2.53
C ALA A 13 -22.07 -5.42 -2.96
N LEU A 14 -23.08 -5.86 -2.21
CA LEU A 14 -23.87 -7.05 -2.56
C LEU A 14 -24.63 -6.90 -3.88
N ARG A 15 -25.06 -5.69 -4.27
CA ARG A 15 -25.81 -5.45 -5.51
C ARG A 15 -24.93 -5.21 -6.74
N GLU A 16 -23.79 -4.56 -6.60
CA GLU A 16 -22.95 -4.09 -7.71
C GLU A 16 -21.78 -5.03 -8.02
N VAL A 17 -21.31 -5.81 -7.03
CA VAL A 17 -20.23 -6.80 -7.21
C VAL A 17 -20.73 -8.15 -7.74
N ILE A 18 -22.03 -8.36 -7.81
CA ILE A 18 -22.71 -9.62 -8.19
C ILE A 18 -22.69 -9.99 -9.70
N PRO A 19 -22.27 -9.22 -10.70
CA PRO A 19 -22.21 -9.77 -12.06
C PRO A 19 -21.03 -10.72 -12.33
N ILE A 20 -20.16 -10.96 -11.36
CA ILE A 20 -19.03 -11.89 -11.55
C ILE A 20 -19.35 -13.16 -10.77
N ALA A 21 -19.75 -14.23 -11.44
CA ALA A 21 -20.18 -15.49 -10.85
C ALA A 21 -19.16 -16.13 -9.89
N SER A 22 -17.87 -15.82 -10.01
CA SER A 22 -16.81 -16.19 -9.05
C SER A 22 -16.76 -15.28 -7.81
N GLY A 23 -17.44 -14.14 -7.83
CA GLY A 23 -17.45 -13.18 -6.72
C GLY A 23 -18.46 -13.52 -5.62
N VAL A 24 -19.53 -14.26 -5.93
CA VAL A 24 -20.59 -14.57 -4.97
C VAL A 24 -20.10 -15.49 -3.86
N ASP A 25 -19.35 -16.53 -4.21
CA ASP A 25 -18.78 -17.45 -3.23
C ASP A 25 -17.75 -16.73 -2.36
N THR A 26 -16.90 -15.89 -2.95
CA THR A 26 -15.93 -15.07 -2.25
C THR A 26 -16.60 -14.10 -1.29
N LEU A 27 -17.66 -13.40 -1.71
CA LEU A 27 -18.45 -12.51 -0.85
C LEU A 27 -19.10 -13.24 0.31
N ASN A 28 -19.67 -14.41 0.08
CA ASN A 28 -20.25 -15.22 1.15
C ASN A 28 -19.21 -15.67 2.18
N GLU A 29 -17.97 -15.94 1.74
CA GLU A 29 -16.88 -16.32 2.63
C GLU A 29 -16.36 -15.16 3.49
N ILE A 30 -16.29 -13.95 2.95
CA ILE A 30 -15.75 -12.78 3.65
C ILE A 30 -16.79 -11.99 4.44
N THR A 31 -18.07 -12.05 4.04
CA THR A 31 -19.16 -11.32 4.72
C THR A 31 -19.18 -11.57 6.24
N PRO A 32 -18.97 -12.79 6.74
CA PRO A 32 -18.87 -13.02 8.18
C PRO A 32 -17.70 -12.32 8.87
N SER A 33 -16.58 -12.10 8.15
CA SER A 33 -15.36 -11.47 8.68
C SER A 33 -15.34 -9.95 8.52
N LEU A 34 -16.20 -9.38 7.67
CA LEU A 34 -16.24 -7.94 7.46
C LEU A 34 -16.55 -7.13 8.73
N PRO A 35 -17.51 -7.53 9.57
CA PRO A 35 -17.76 -6.81 10.82
C PRO A 35 -16.52 -6.75 11.71
N GLU A 36 -15.83 -7.87 11.85
CA GLU A 36 -14.59 -7.96 12.62
C GLU A 36 -13.49 -7.09 12.01
N ALA A 37 -13.30 -7.17 10.68
CA ALA A 37 -12.32 -6.37 9.94
C ALA A 37 -12.57 -4.86 10.07
N LEU A 38 -13.83 -4.46 10.20
CA LEU A 38 -14.27 -3.07 10.36
C LEU A 38 -14.42 -2.65 11.85
N GLY A 39 -13.86 -3.44 12.77
CA GLY A 39 -13.76 -3.08 14.17
C GLY A 39 -15.07 -3.23 14.96
N ALA A 40 -15.99 -4.14 14.59
CA ALA A 40 -17.25 -4.35 15.32
C ALA A 40 -17.01 -4.86 16.75
N ASN A 41 -15.97 -5.67 16.96
CA ASN A 41 -15.65 -6.29 18.25
C ASN A 41 -14.36 -5.73 18.88
N GLY A 42 -13.86 -4.61 18.39
CA GLY A 42 -12.66 -3.95 18.88
C GLY A 42 -11.93 -3.25 17.74
N THR A 43 -11.00 -2.39 18.10
CA THR A 43 -10.25 -1.58 17.13
C THR A 43 -9.40 -2.46 16.19
N LYS A 44 -9.54 -2.25 14.90
CA LYS A 44 -8.70 -2.84 13.85
C LYS A 44 -7.83 -1.78 13.19
N ARG A 45 -6.57 -2.11 12.94
CA ARG A 45 -5.59 -1.19 12.39
C ARG A 45 -4.94 -1.78 11.16
N TYR A 46 -4.89 -1.01 10.08
CA TYR A 46 -4.25 -1.42 8.84
C TYR A 46 -3.21 -0.38 8.43
N LEU A 47 -2.01 -0.86 8.11
CA LEU A 47 -0.93 -0.02 7.61
C LEU A 47 -1.00 0.02 6.08
N ILE A 48 -1.25 1.20 5.54
CA ILE A 48 -1.19 1.44 4.10
C ILE A 48 0.18 2.04 3.79
N ALA A 49 0.95 1.36 2.94
CA ALA A 49 2.24 1.80 2.47
C ALA A 49 2.16 2.21 0.99
N ILE A 50 2.43 3.47 0.70
CA ILE A 50 2.39 4.02 -0.66
C ILE A 50 3.77 3.90 -1.27
N GLY A 51 3.86 3.06 -2.30
CA GLY A 51 5.08 2.72 -2.99
C GLY A 51 5.44 3.71 -4.10
N ASN A 52 6.70 4.14 -4.13
CA ASN A 52 7.24 4.95 -5.21
C ASN A 52 7.94 4.06 -6.26
N GLN A 53 7.36 3.97 -7.44
CA GLN A 53 7.86 3.16 -8.55
C GLN A 53 9.17 3.69 -9.16
N ALA A 54 9.56 4.94 -8.89
CA ALA A 54 10.88 5.44 -9.28
C ALA A 54 12.02 4.85 -8.44
N GLU A 55 11.69 4.18 -7.32
CA GLU A 55 12.61 3.48 -6.44
C GLU A 55 12.11 2.04 -6.23
N MET A 56 12.29 1.18 -7.23
CA MET A 56 11.77 -0.18 -7.19
C MET A 56 12.37 -1.04 -6.08
N ARG A 57 11.53 -1.86 -5.48
CA ARG A 57 11.88 -2.98 -4.60
C ARG A 57 11.22 -4.25 -5.14
N ALA A 58 11.60 -5.41 -4.64
CA ALA A 58 11.08 -6.66 -5.20
C ALA A 58 9.57 -6.86 -5.03
N SER A 59 8.95 -6.27 -4.00
CA SER A 59 7.49 -6.26 -3.82
C SER A 59 6.84 -4.94 -4.26
N GLY A 60 7.39 -4.23 -5.24
CA GLY A 60 6.85 -2.94 -5.69
C GLY A 60 7.73 -1.76 -5.36
N GLY A 61 7.22 -0.53 -5.40
CA GLY A 61 7.96 0.68 -5.11
C GLY A 61 8.36 0.81 -3.62
N ALA A 62 9.41 1.57 -3.36
CA ALA A 62 9.80 1.88 -1.99
C ALA A 62 8.66 2.58 -1.22
N PRO A 63 8.31 2.14 0.00
CA PRO A 63 7.24 2.72 0.80
C PRO A 63 7.66 4.08 1.36
N LEU A 64 7.46 5.14 0.58
CA LEU A 64 7.87 6.50 0.95
C LEU A 64 6.86 7.23 1.83
N SER A 65 5.60 6.83 1.81
CA SER A 65 4.54 7.36 2.67
C SER A 65 3.79 6.23 3.34
N LEU A 66 3.44 6.42 4.60
CA LEU A 66 2.70 5.46 5.40
C LEU A 66 1.46 6.13 5.98
N VAL A 67 0.38 5.38 6.02
CA VAL A 67 -0.89 5.78 6.61
C VAL A 67 -1.39 4.63 7.46
N MET A 68 -1.68 4.87 8.73
CA MET A 68 -2.39 3.91 9.55
C MET A 68 -3.87 4.28 9.59
N VAL A 69 -4.70 3.38 9.08
CA VAL A 69 -6.15 3.49 9.13
C VAL A 69 -6.66 2.66 10.30
N GLU A 70 -7.53 3.24 11.09
CA GLU A 70 -8.15 2.60 12.24
C GLU A 70 -9.65 2.51 12.04
N PHE A 71 -10.19 1.31 12.25
CA PHE A 71 -11.62 1.04 12.27
C PHE A 71 -12.05 0.71 13.71
N GLU A 72 -13.05 1.40 14.21
CA GLU A 72 -13.64 1.15 15.51
C GLU A 72 -15.16 1.29 15.43
N SER A 73 -15.86 0.22 15.71
CA SER A 73 -17.35 0.19 15.66
C SER A 73 -17.91 0.74 14.34
N GLY A 74 -17.24 0.42 13.22
CA GLY A 74 -17.61 0.88 11.88
C GLY A 74 -17.25 2.33 11.56
N ARG A 75 -16.55 3.03 12.45
CA ARG A 75 -15.98 4.35 12.16
C ARG A 75 -14.57 4.17 11.66
N VAL A 76 -14.19 5.00 10.69
CA VAL A 76 -12.84 5.05 10.16
C VAL A 76 -12.12 6.32 10.63
N SER A 77 -10.85 6.20 10.98
CA SER A 77 -9.98 7.32 11.30
C SER A 77 -8.57 7.08 10.78
N ILE A 78 -7.79 8.15 10.63
CA ILE A 78 -6.39 8.12 10.21
C ILE A 78 -5.54 8.79 11.30
N PRO A 79 -5.26 8.10 12.41
CA PRO A 79 -4.53 8.70 13.52
C PRO A 79 -3.05 8.96 13.24
N ILE A 80 -2.44 8.21 12.29
CA ILE A 80 -1.03 8.32 11.96
C ILE A 80 -0.87 8.31 10.45
N LYS A 81 -0.17 9.33 9.93
CA LYS A 81 0.25 9.40 8.53
C LYS A 81 1.53 10.23 8.42
N GLY A 82 2.32 9.97 7.39
CA GLY A 82 3.51 10.79 7.12
C GLY A 82 4.50 10.14 6.16
N GLN A 83 5.53 10.91 5.87
CA GLN A 83 6.68 10.47 5.09
C GLN A 83 7.53 9.49 5.91
N THR A 84 7.87 8.37 5.31
CA THR A 84 8.53 7.27 6.01
C THR A 84 9.86 7.68 6.62
N SER A 85 10.75 8.27 5.82
CA SER A 85 12.14 8.51 6.25
C SER A 85 12.38 9.86 6.93
N THR A 86 11.47 10.82 6.81
CA THR A 86 11.65 12.17 7.37
C THR A 86 10.80 12.44 8.58
N GLN A 87 9.65 11.75 8.71
CA GLN A 87 8.69 11.99 9.77
C GLN A 87 8.52 10.79 10.70
N LEU A 88 8.24 9.59 10.12
CA LEU A 88 7.86 8.43 10.90
C LEU A 88 9.06 7.57 11.34
N PHE A 89 10.02 7.36 10.44
CA PHE A 89 11.21 6.53 10.66
C PHE A 89 12.47 7.21 10.17
N PRO A 90 12.96 8.26 10.85
CA PRO A 90 14.20 8.93 10.49
C PRO A 90 15.37 7.96 10.44
N PRO A 91 16.25 7.99 9.43
CA PRO A 91 17.27 6.97 9.16
C PRO A 91 18.27 6.74 10.29
N ILE A 92 18.49 7.76 11.13
CA ILE A 92 19.51 7.74 12.18
C ILE A 92 19.19 6.74 13.29
N ASN A 93 17.92 6.37 13.48
CA ASN A 93 17.47 5.63 14.65
C ASN A 93 16.83 4.27 14.33
N ALA A 94 16.72 3.88 13.06
CA ALA A 94 16.09 2.65 12.67
C ALA A 94 16.98 1.42 12.95
N LYS A 95 17.22 1.11 14.20
CA LYS A 95 17.89 -0.13 14.64
C LYS A 95 16.86 -1.25 14.79
N VAL A 96 16.13 -1.56 13.75
CA VAL A 96 15.13 -2.61 13.80
C VAL A 96 15.75 -3.93 13.36
N ASN A 97 15.70 -4.92 14.21
CA ASN A 97 15.98 -6.32 13.87
C ASN A 97 14.71 -6.89 13.23
N TRP A 98 14.60 -6.76 11.91
CA TRP A 98 13.50 -7.35 11.14
C TRP A 98 13.53 -8.88 11.26
N PHE A 99 13.32 -9.61 10.20
CA PHE A 99 13.38 -11.08 10.23
C PHE A 99 14.79 -11.68 10.22
N GLY A 100 15.83 -10.89 10.26
CA GLY A 100 17.21 -11.35 10.17
C GLY A 100 17.68 -11.64 8.73
N PRO A 101 18.96 -12.00 8.58
CA PRO A 101 19.63 -12.10 7.28
C PRO A 101 19.10 -13.21 6.36
N ALA A 102 18.51 -14.26 6.91
CA ALA A 102 18.04 -15.40 6.12
C ALA A 102 16.81 -15.08 5.26
N LEU A 103 16.02 -14.07 5.64
CA LEU A 103 14.80 -13.69 4.95
C LEU A 103 14.97 -12.44 4.05
N ASN A 104 16.13 -11.80 4.12
CA ASN A 104 16.47 -10.67 3.26
C ASN A 104 17.82 -10.87 2.58
N PRO A 105 17.84 -11.42 1.36
CA PRO A 105 19.08 -11.71 0.63
C PRO A 105 19.91 -10.47 0.30
N PHE A 106 19.31 -9.26 0.34
CA PHE A 106 19.99 -8.02 -0.02
C PHE A 106 20.75 -7.37 1.15
N PHE A 107 20.40 -7.72 2.39
CA PHE A 107 21.05 -7.17 3.59
C PHE A 107 21.57 -8.25 4.54
N PRO A 108 22.28 -9.28 4.03
CA PRO A 108 22.65 -10.42 4.87
C PRO A 108 23.66 -10.07 5.97
N LYS A 109 24.38 -8.96 5.85
CA LYS A 109 25.51 -8.62 6.73
C LYS A 109 25.22 -7.54 7.76
N ASN A 110 24.13 -6.78 7.64
CA ASN A 110 23.83 -5.71 8.59
C ASN A 110 22.32 -5.51 8.81
N PRO A 111 21.68 -6.41 9.57
CA PRO A 111 20.25 -6.32 9.83
C PRO A 111 19.84 -5.14 10.71
N ARG A 112 20.78 -4.51 11.41
CA ARG A 112 20.50 -3.51 12.47
C ARG A 112 20.26 -2.09 11.97
N ASN A 113 20.60 -1.77 10.73
CA ASN A 113 20.48 -0.39 10.18
C ASN A 113 19.67 -0.34 8.90
N LYS A 114 18.64 -1.17 8.81
CA LYS A 114 17.79 -1.22 7.64
C LYS A 114 16.69 -0.14 7.75
N PRO A 115 16.68 0.89 6.90
CA PRO A 115 15.60 1.87 6.90
C PRO A 115 14.27 1.22 6.49
N PHE A 116 13.16 1.73 7.00
CA PHE A 116 11.82 1.20 6.71
C PHE A 116 11.54 1.10 5.20
N VAL A 117 12.04 2.04 4.40
CA VAL A 117 11.88 2.04 2.94
C VAL A 117 12.46 0.80 2.23
N ASN A 118 13.17 -0.04 2.94
CA ASN A 118 13.69 -1.31 2.47
C ASN A 118 12.94 -2.53 3.05
N ALA A 119 11.81 -2.35 3.69
CA ALA A 119 11.03 -3.43 4.27
C ALA A 119 10.40 -4.36 3.21
N ASN A 120 10.23 -3.88 1.97
CA ASN A 120 9.62 -4.63 0.88
C ASN A 120 10.62 -5.17 -0.16
N THR A 121 11.81 -5.54 0.29
CA THR A 121 12.85 -6.11 -0.57
C THR A 121 12.69 -7.61 -0.84
N HIS A 122 11.80 -8.31 -0.15
CA HIS A 122 11.48 -9.70 -0.47
C HIS A 122 10.42 -9.76 -1.57
N PRO A 123 10.59 -10.59 -2.63
CA PRO A 123 9.62 -10.65 -3.74
C PRO A 123 8.25 -11.20 -3.34
N ASN A 124 8.17 -12.13 -2.39
CA ASN A 124 6.90 -12.59 -1.83
C ASN A 124 6.40 -11.58 -0.81
N PHE A 125 5.24 -10.99 -1.07
CA PHE A 125 4.71 -9.90 -0.26
C PHE A 125 4.40 -10.31 1.18
N LEU A 126 4.03 -11.56 1.43
CA LEU A 126 3.86 -12.08 2.80
C LEU A 126 5.06 -11.75 3.71
N TYR A 127 6.28 -11.96 3.21
CA TYR A 127 7.49 -11.68 3.99
C TYR A 127 7.75 -10.17 4.10
N SER A 128 7.53 -9.42 3.03
CA SER A 128 7.64 -7.96 3.03
C SER A 128 6.64 -7.32 3.99
N ALA A 129 5.40 -7.78 4.00
CA ALA A 129 4.37 -7.30 4.93
C ALA A 129 4.73 -7.58 6.39
N LYS A 130 5.20 -8.80 6.69
CA LYS A 130 5.68 -9.15 8.03
C LYS A 130 6.88 -8.31 8.46
N GLU A 131 7.80 -7.99 7.54
CA GLU A 131 8.88 -7.04 7.80
C GLU A 131 8.36 -5.64 8.10
N MET A 132 7.41 -5.14 7.30
CA MET A 132 6.79 -3.82 7.55
C MET A 132 6.09 -3.77 8.91
N MET A 133 5.36 -4.82 9.28
CA MET A 133 4.70 -4.90 10.58
C MET A 133 5.70 -4.92 11.74
N ALA A 134 6.76 -5.70 11.62
CA ALA A 134 7.82 -5.76 12.62
C ALA A 134 8.56 -4.42 12.75
N ALA A 135 8.76 -3.73 11.63
CA ALA A 135 9.33 -2.40 11.60
C ALA A 135 8.43 -1.35 12.24
N TRP A 136 7.15 -1.42 11.92
CA TRP A 136 6.15 -0.48 12.43
C TRP A 136 6.03 -0.54 13.96
N SER A 137 5.88 -1.74 14.52
CA SER A 137 5.72 -1.97 15.96
C SER A 137 7.03 -2.24 16.69
N GLY A 138 8.16 -2.30 15.96
CA GLY A 138 9.46 -2.62 16.54
C GLY A 138 9.95 -1.57 17.51
N LYS A 139 10.78 -2.02 18.48
CA LYS A 139 11.45 -1.11 19.40
C LYS A 139 12.63 -0.44 18.68
N TRP A 140 12.52 0.84 18.46
CA TRP A 140 13.57 1.70 17.94
C TRP A 140 13.60 3.00 18.79
N ASP A 141 14.67 3.79 18.66
CA ASP A 141 14.84 5.01 19.45
C ASP A 141 13.95 6.17 18.93
N GLY A 142 12.65 5.90 18.73
CA GLY A 142 11.67 6.82 18.16
C GLY A 142 10.27 6.58 18.72
N PRO A 143 9.23 7.18 18.12
CA PRO A 143 7.84 6.98 18.53
C PRO A 143 7.46 5.50 18.49
N SER A 144 6.72 5.05 19.48
CA SER A 144 6.12 3.70 19.45
C SER A 144 4.80 3.76 18.71
N TYR A 145 4.64 2.90 17.71
CA TYR A 145 3.41 2.78 16.94
C TYR A 145 2.62 1.54 17.38
N PRO A 146 1.27 1.61 17.38
CA PRO A 146 0.44 0.47 17.76
C PRO A 146 0.57 -0.67 16.74
N GLU A 147 0.37 -1.89 17.19
CA GLU A 147 0.33 -3.05 16.30
C GLU A 147 -0.79 -2.90 15.26
N VAL A 148 -0.56 -3.47 14.07
CA VAL A 148 -1.54 -3.49 12.98
C VAL A 148 -2.02 -4.91 12.68
N ASP A 149 -3.24 -5.03 12.18
CA ASP A 149 -3.91 -6.29 11.82
C ASP A 149 -3.63 -6.71 10.39
N GLY A 150 -3.09 -5.81 9.58
CA GLY A 150 -2.70 -6.09 8.21
C GLY A 150 -1.88 -4.96 7.60
N VAL A 151 -1.31 -5.26 6.44
CA VAL A 151 -0.55 -4.31 5.62
C VAL A 151 -1.10 -4.31 4.20
N VAL A 152 -1.30 -3.13 3.67
CA VAL A 152 -1.67 -2.89 2.28
C VAL A 152 -0.57 -2.07 1.63
N THR A 153 -0.16 -2.44 0.42
CA THR A 153 0.68 -1.59 -0.42
C THR A 153 -0.07 -1.23 -1.69
N LEU A 154 0.06 0.01 -2.09
CA LEU A 154 -0.40 0.48 -3.38
C LEU A 154 0.63 1.46 -3.95
N ASP A 155 0.71 1.50 -5.26
CA ASP A 155 1.60 2.41 -5.98
C ASP A 155 0.83 3.42 -6.82
N LEU A 156 1.54 4.23 -7.60
CA LEU A 156 0.91 5.27 -8.42
C LEU A 156 -0.04 4.72 -9.48
N THR A 157 0.16 3.48 -9.95
CA THR A 157 -0.76 2.83 -10.90
C THR A 157 -2.10 2.52 -10.23
N ALA A 158 -2.06 2.00 -9.00
CA ALA A 158 -3.29 1.78 -8.24
C ALA A 158 -4.00 3.10 -7.89
N ILE A 159 -3.24 4.15 -7.55
CA ILE A 159 -3.80 5.48 -7.30
C ILE A 159 -4.40 6.08 -8.58
N ALA A 160 -3.74 5.91 -9.72
CA ALA A 160 -4.27 6.34 -11.02
C ALA A 160 -5.62 5.69 -11.33
N ALA A 161 -5.72 4.37 -11.12
CA ALA A 161 -6.97 3.64 -11.31
C ALA A 161 -8.11 4.16 -10.41
N VAL A 162 -7.79 4.54 -9.16
CA VAL A 162 -8.78 5.19 -8.28
C VAL A 162 -9.26 6.52 -8.85
N LEU A 163 -8.34 7.36 -9.31
CA LEU A 163 -8.72 8.67 -9.90
C LEU A 163 -9.54 8.51 -11.17
N ASP A 164 -9.24 7.50 -11.99
CA ASP A 164 -10.01 7.20 -13.20
C ASP A 164 -11.44 6.75 -12.85
N ALA A 165 -11.61 6.01 -11.76
CA ALA A 165 -12.90 5.51 -11.31
C ALA A 165 -13.73 6.54 -10.53
N THR A 166 -13.08 7.46 -9.78
CA THR A 166 -13.74 8.38 -8.86
C THR A 166 -13.67 9.84 -9.31
N GLY A 167 -12.97 10.12 -10.41
CA GLY A 167 -12.75 11.44 -10.96
C GLY A 167 -11.51 12.15 -10.41
N PRO A 168 -11.11 13.26 -11.05
CA PRO A 168 -9.91 14.01 -10.71
C PRO A 168 -10.02 14.70 -9.34
N ILE A 169 -8.87 15.03 -8.77
CA ILE A 169 -8.77 15.91 -7.60
C ILE A 169 -8.12 17.23 -7.97
N GLN A 170 -8.41 18.29 -7.20
CA GLN A 170 -7.85 19.62 -7.42
C GLN A 170 -6.75 19.89 -6.40
N SER A 171 -5.54 20.08 -6.89
CA SER A 171 -4.40 20.48 -6.06
C SER A 171 -4.13 21.96 -6.22
N GLU A 172 -3.88 22.68 -5.12
CA GLU A 172 -3.48 24.09 -5.17
C GLU A 172 -2.14 24.28 -5.89
N VAL A 173 -1.28 23.26 -5.84
CA VAL A 173 0.08 23.31 -6.41
C VAL A 173 0.12 22.76 -7.83
N PHE A 174 -0.56 21.64 -8.09
CA PHE A 174 -0.46 20.92 -9.36
C PHE A 174 -1.67 21.11 -10.28
N GLY A 175 -2.68 21.87 -9.84
CA GLY A 175 -3.94 22.03 -10.56
C GLY A 175 -4.76 20.74 -10.57
N GLU A 176 -5.43 20.46 -11.69
CA GLU A 176 -6.20 19.24 -11.85
C GLU A 176 -5.29 18.00 -11.97
N VAL A 177 -5.50 17.02 -11.10
CA VAL A 177 -4.76 15.76 -11.04
C VAL A 177 -5.68 14.63 -11.44
N THR A 178 -5.45 14.06 -12.61
CA THR A 178 -6.14 12.89 -13.16
C THR A 178 -5.29 11.62 -12.98
N GLY A 179 -5.88 10.44 -13.21
CA GLY A 179 -5.12 9.18 -13.22
C GLY A 179 -4.01 9.19 -14.26
N GLU A 180 -4.25 9.74 -15.45
CA GLU A 180 -3.24 9.85 -16.50
C GLU A 180 -2.04 10.73 -16.08
N ARG A 181 -2.28 11.80 -15.32
CA ARG A 181 -1.26 12.80 -14.97
C ARG A 181 -0.53 12.53 -13.66
N ILE A 182 -1.10 11.78 -12.72
CA ILE A 182 -0.53 11.66 -11.37
C ILE A 182 0.89 11.09 -11.37
N GLY A 183 1.17 10.13 -12.26
CA GLY A 183 2.52 9.57 -12.41
C GLY A 183 3.53 10.63 -12.85
N GLN A 184 3.19 11.41 -13.89
CA GLN A 184 4.03 12.50 -14.38
C GLN A 184 4.25 13.55 -13.28
N ILE A 185 3.20 13.98 -12.59
CA ILE A 185 3.26 14.97 -11.52
C ILE A 185 4.20 14.52 -10.40
N LEU A 186 4.00 13.34 -9.84
CA LEU A 186 4.71 12.90 -8.64
C LEU A 186 6.13 12.37 -8.91
N LEU A 187 6.39 11.84 -10.11
CA LEU A 187 7.69 11.27 -10.44
C LEU A 187 8.62 12.25 -11.18
N ILE A 188 8.07 13.24 -11.87
CA ILE A 188 8.84 14.13 -12.75
C ILE A 188 8.61 15.60 -12.39
N ASP A 189 7.40 16.13 -12.59
CA ASP A 189 7.12 17.57 -12.50
C ASP A 189 7.44 18.12 -11.11
N ALA A 190 7.03 17.45 -10.04
CA ALA A 190 7.31 17.85 -8.68
C ALA A 190 8.84 17.97 -8.37
N TYR A 191 9.68 17.23 -9.09
CA TYR A 191 11.14 17.33 -8.95
C TYR A 191 11.75 18.40 -9.83
N GLN A 192 11.15 18.68 -10.98
CA GLN A 192 11.60 19.76 -11.87
C GLN A 192 11.22 21.12 -11.30
N ASP A 193 9.98 21.26 -10.81
CA ASP A 193 9.44 22.53 -10.34
C ASP A 193 10.03 22.96 -8.99
N PHE A 194 10.23 22.02 -8.06
CA PHE A 194 10.70 22.34 -6.71
C PHE A 194 12.19 22.08 -6.47
N GLY A 195 12.84 21.28 -7.34
CA GLY A 195 14.26 20.95 -7.16
C GLY A 195 14.61 20.35 -5.79
N GLN A 196 15.90 20.37 -5.44
CA GLN A 196 16.36 19.90 -4.13
C GLN A 196 16.21 20.96 -3.02
N LYS A 197 16.27 22.25 -3.38
CA LYS A 197 16.22 23.36 -2.40
C LYS A 197 14.84 23.49 -1.77
N ASP A 198 13.79 23.14 -2.51
CA ASP A 198 12.40 23.27 -2.09
C ASP A 198 11.75 21.90 -1.78
N ALA A 199 12.59 20.94 -1.34
CA ALA A 199 12.13 19.59 -1.01
C ALA A 199 11.01 19.57 0.05
N ALA A 200 11.01 20.52 0.98
CA ALA A 200 9.96 20.64 2.00
C ALA A 200 8.61 21.01 1.36
N ILE A 201 8.60 21.98 0.44
CA ILE A 201 7.38 22.41 -0.27
C ILE A 201 6.83 21.26 -1.11
N ARG A 202 7.71 20.53 -1.82
CA ARG A 202 7.31 19.34 -2.58
C ARG A 202 6.69 18.27 -1.69
N GLN A 203 7.27 18.01 -0.52
CA GLN A 203 6.76 17.02 0.43
C GLN A 203 5.39 17.42 0.96
N GLU A 204 5.19 18.69 1.27
CA GLU A 204 3.92 19.24 1.72
C GLU A 204 2.85 19.14 0.62
N ALA A 205 3.17 19.51 -0.62
CA ALA A 205 2.28 19.39 -1.76
C ALA A 205 1.87 17.92 -2.03
N ASN A 206 2.82 16.99 -1.96
CA ASN A 206 2.56 15.56 -2.11
C ASN A 206 1.69 15.02 -0.97
N GLN A 207 1.90 15.50 0.26
CA GLN A 207 1.07 15.11 1.40
C GLN A 207 -0.35 15.64 1.28
N ALA A 208 -0.54 16.90 0.87
CA ALA A 208 -1.85 17.48 0.63
C ALA A 208 -2.62 16.73 -0.46
N LEU A 209 -1.93 16.29 -1.51
CA LEU A 209 -2.51 15.47 -2.56
C LEU A 209 -2.97 14.10 -2.06
N LEU A 210 -2.13 13.45 -1.25
CA LEU A 210 -2.46 12.19 -0.59
C LEU A 210 -3.67 12.33 0.34
N ASP A 211 -3.74 13.41 1.10
CA ASP A 211 -4.84 13.69 2.01
C ASP A 211 -6.17 13.82 1.26
N GLN A 212 -6.19 14.55 0.16
CA GLN A 212 -7.38 14.67 -0.69
C GLN A 212 -7.80 13.33 -1.29
N LEU A 213 -6.84 12.49 -1.70
CA LEU A 213 -7.11 11.15 -2.21
C LEU A 213 -7.74 10.26 -1.13
N LEU A 214 -7.17 10.26 0.07
CA LEU A 214 -7.68 9.49 1.20
C LEU A 214 -9.08 9.95 1.62
N ASP A 215 -9.30 11.26 1.68
CA ASP A 215 -10.63 11.82 1.96
C ASP A 215 -11.66 11.38 0.93
N ARG A 216 -11.31 11.38 -0.34
CA ARG A 216 -12.19 10.91 -1.41
C ARG A 216 -12.52 9.44 -1.26
N ILE A 217 -11.52 8.59 -1.02
CA ILE A 217 -11.72 7.14 -0.86
C ILE A 217 -12.56 6.83 0.38
N LEU A 218 -12.27 7.47 1.51
CA LEU A 218 -12.84 7.10 2.80
C LEU A 218 -14.14 7.83 3.14
N SER A 219 -14.37 9.04 2.60
CA SER A 219 -15.49 9.90 2.96
C SER A 219 -16.47 10.16 1.81
N GLY A 220 -16.03 9.97 0.57
CA GLY A 220 -16.74 10.42 -0.62
C GLY A 220 -17.89 9.56 -1.12
N GLY A 221 -18.22 8.44 -0.48
CA GLY A 221 -19.26 7.52 -0.96
C GLY A 221 -18.85 6.64 -2.17
N ASP A 222 -17.65 6.85 -2.71
CA ASP A 222 -17.10 6.10 -3.85
C ASP A 222 -16.22 4.91 -3.44
N LEU A 223 -16.31 4.48 -2.19
CA LEU A 223 -15.47 3.42 -1.62
C LEU A 223 -15.52 2.12 -2.43
N ILE A 224 -16.67 1.79 -3.00
CA ILE A 224 -16.84 0.57 -3.81
C ILE A 224 -16.08 0.72 -5.14
N ASN A 225 -16.29 1.84 -5.85
CA ASN A 225 -15.62 2.09 -7.13
C ASN A 225 -14.10 2.18 -6.93
N ALA A 226 -13.65 2.87 -5.90
CA ALA A 226 -12.23 2.94 -5.52
C ALA A 226 -11.67 1.57 -5.18
N GLY A 227 -12.38 0.75 -4.40
CA GLY A 227 -11.98 -0.60 -4.03
C GLY A 227 -11.87 -1.52 -5.24
N GLN A 228 -12.83 -1.49 -6.16
CA GLN A 228 -12.80 -2.26 -7.41
C GLN A 228 -11.64 -1.83 -8.30
N ALA A 229 -11.43 -0.52 -8.44
CA ALA A 229 -10.31 0.03 -9.21
C ALA A 229 -8.97 -0.43 -8.65
N ILE A 230 -8.77 -0.35 -7.34
CA ILE A 230 -7.57 -0.85 -6.67
C ILE A 230 -7.38 -2.35 -6.91
N LEU A 231 -8.41 -3.16 -6.69
CA LEU A 231 -8.34 -4.61 -6.87
C LEU A 231 -8.03 -5.01 -8.31
N SER A 232 -8.49 -4.25 -9.30
CA SER A 232 -8.18 -4.51 -10.71
C SER A 232 -6.68 -4.43 -11.02
N THR A 233 -5.89 -3.74 -10.18
CA THR A 233 -4.45 -3.58 -10.34
C THR A 233 -3.62 -4.65 -9.60
N ALA A 234 -4.28 -5.52 -8.83
CA ALA A 234 -3.63 -6.58 -8.06
C ALA A 234 -2.84 -7.59 -8.93
N PRO A 235 -3.32 -8.06 -10.10
CA PRO A 235 -2.54 -8.96 -10.95
C PRO A 235 -1.21 -8.38 -11.41
N GLY A 236 -1.13 -7.05 -11.57
CA GLY A 236 0.10 -6.30 -11.88
C GLY A 236 1.00 -6.03 -10.66
N ARG A 237 0.58 -6.46 -9.46
CA ARG A 237 1.25 -6.20 -8.18
C ARG A 237 1.31 -4.70 -7.81
N HIS A 238 0.44 -3.88 -8.39
CA HIS A 238 0.31 -2.47 -8.06
C HIS A 238 -0.48 -2.25 -6.76
N PHE A 239 -1.27 -3.25 -6.39
CA PHE A 239 -1.94 -3.40 -5.11
C PHE A 239 -1.62 -4.76 -4.52
N GLN A 240 -1.19 -4.79 -3.26
CA GLN A 240 -0.93 -6.02 -2.52
C GLN A 240 -1.40 -5.87 -1.08
N MET A 241 -1.91 -6.95 -0.49
CA MET A 241 -2.37 -6.95 0.89
C MET A 241 -1.97 -8.24 1.61
N PHE A 242 -1.71 -8.11 2.90
CA PHE A 242 -1.54 -9.19 3.86
C PHE A 242 -2.38 -8.89 5.08
N MET A 243 -3.19 -9.85 5.52
CA MET A 243 -4.06 -9.72 6.66
C MET A 243 -3.77 -10.80 7.70
N LYS A 244 -3.78 -10.45 9.00
CA LYS A 244 -3.69 -11.43 10.07
C LYS A 244 -4.95 -12.31 10.15
N ASP A 245 -6.11 -11.77 9.78
CA ASP A 245 -7.35 -12.51 9.70
C ASP A 245 -7.31 -13.53 8.55
N PRO A 246 -7.52 -14.84 8.82
CA PRO A 246 -7.39 -15.87 7.79
C PRO A 246 -8.42 -15.77 6.65
N ALA A 247 -9.61 -15.23 6.91
CA ALA A 247 -10.63 -15.10 5.87
C ALA A 247 -10.30 -13.94 4.92
N LEU A 248 -9.80 -12.82 5.47
CA LEU A 248 -9.32 -11.70 4.66
C LEU A 248 -8.04 -12.05 3.89
N GLU A 249 -7.14 -12.84 4.48
CA GLU A 249 -5.95 -13.33 3.77
C GLU A 249 -6.33 -14.30 2.64
N LYS A 250 -7.33 -15.15 2.84
CA LYS A 250 -7.86 -15.99 1.79
C LYS A 250 -8.42 -15.16 0.63
N LEU A 251 -9.13 -14.07 0.92
CA LEU A 251 -9.59 -13.13 -0.10
C LEU A 251 -8.41 -12.51 -0.87
N ALA A 252 -7.34 -12.12 -0.18
CA ALA A 252 -6.14 -11.59 -0.83
C ALA A 252 -5.54 -12.59 -1.83
N LEU A 253 -5.50 -13.86 -1.46
CA LEU A 253 -5.04 -14.94 -2.33
C LEU A 253 -5.96 -15.13 -3.55
N GLN A 254 -7.26 -15.18 -3.34
CA GLN A 254 -8.24 -15.39 -4.40
C GLN A 254 -8.32 -14.23 -5.40
N SER A 255 -8.10 -13.00 -4.93
CA SER A 255 -8.09 -11.79 -5.76
C SER A 255 -6.72 -11.45 -6.38
N ASN A 256 -5.73 -12.34 -6.25
CA ASN A 256 -4.34 -12.09 -6.64
C ASN A 256 -3.68 -10.89 -5.93
N ALA A 257 -4.27 -10.43 -4.84
CA ALA A 257 -3.75 -9.30 -4.06
C ALA A 257 -2.70 -9.70 -3.01
N ALA A 258 -2.54 -10.98 -2.70
CA ALA A 258 -1.56 -11.42 -1.70
C ALA A 258 -0.10 -11.26 -2.15
N GLY A 259 0.16 -10.95 -3.41
CA GLY A 259 1.51 -10.73 -3.94
C GLY A 259 2.45 -11.92 -3.71
N VAL A 260 1.91 -13.14 -3.73
CA VAL A 260 2.69 -14.36 -3.55
C VAL A 260 3.57 -14.64 -4.76
N VAL A 261 4.72 -15.23 -4.51
CA VAL A 261 5.55 -15.81 -5.55
C VAL A 261 5.11 -17.25 -5.74
N SER A 262 4.98 -17.70 -6.99
CA SER A 262 4.61 -19.07 -7.30
C SER A 262 5.54 -20.08 -6.61
N ASP A 263 4.99 -21.21 -6.17
CA ASP A 263 5.75 -22.27 -5.55
C ASP A 263 6.65 -22.95 -6.60
N PRO A 264 7.96 -22.99 -6.42
CA PRO A 264 8.88 -23.67 -7.35
C PRO A 264 8.64 -25.19 -7.46
N HIS A 265 7.86 -25.78 -6.55
CA HIS A 265 7.49 -27.20 -6.61
C HIS A 265 6.30 -27.50 -7.53
N VAL A 266 5.63 -26.47 -8.07
CA VAL A 266 4.43 -26.64 -8.93
C VAL A 266 4.76 -26.58 -10.42
N GLY A 267 6.00 -26.63 -10.80
CA GLY A 267 6.46 -26.65 -12.21
C GLY A 267 7.66 -25.74 -12.44
N ASP A 268 8.15 -25.74 -13.67
CA ASP A 268 9.23 -24.88 -14.09
C ASP A 268 8.71 -23.44 -14.26
N TRP A 269 9.22 -22.53 -13.46
CA TRP A 269 8.92 -21.11 -13.59
C TRP A 269 10.17 -20.26 -13.30
N SER A 270 10.23 -19.09 -13.87
CA SER A 270 11.24 -18.08 -13.55
C SER A 270 10.58 -16.72 -13.34
N ALA A 271 11.11 -15.94 -12.43
CA ALA A 271 10.65 -14.58 -12.17
C ALA A 271 11.83 -13.64 -11.98
N LEU A 272 11.76 -12.47 -12.60
CA LEU A 272 12.75 -11.42 -12.47
C LEU A 272 12.15 -10.27 -11.64
N TYR A 273 12.78 -9.99 -10.51
CA TYR A 273 12.41 -8.86 -9.66
C TYR A 273 13.51 -7.81 -9.68
N THR A 274 13.14 -6.58 -9.98
CA THR A 274 14.06 -5.46 -9.98
C THR A 274 14.14 -4.81 -8.63
N GLN A 275 15.35 -4.45 -8.21
CA GLN A 275 15.55 -3.65 -7.01
C GLN A 275 16.53 -2.52 -7.28
N ASN A 276 16.17 -1.33 -6.83
CA ASN A 276 17.08 -0.21 -6.82
C ASN A 276 17.90 -0.26 -5.52
N GLY A 277 19.21 -0.47 -5.64
CA GLY A 277 20.12 -0.57 -4.51
C GLY A 277 20.56 0.78 -3.93
N ASN A 278 20.24 1.87 -4.61
CA ASN A 278 20.55 3.24 -4.19
C ASN A 278 19.29 4.07 -3.97
N ALA A 279 19.43 5.18 -3.25
CA ALA A 279 18.39 6.20 -3.12
C ALA A 279 18.34 7.06 -4.41
N SER A 280 18.12 6.43 -5.55
CA SER A 280 18.02 7.08 -6.86
C SER A 280 16.63 6.80 -7.47
N LYS A 281 16.10 7.78 -8.18
CA LYS A 281 14.78 7.70 -8.82
C LYS A 281 14.91 7.45 -10.33
N VAL A 282 15.78 6.50 -10.69
CA VAL A 282 16.11 6.23 -12.11
C VAL A 282 15.22 5.18 -12.75
N ASP A 283 14.47 4.43 -11.96
CA ASP A 283 13.68 3.30 -12.47
C ASP A 283 12.59 3.76 -13.46
N VAL A 284 12.04 4.95 -13.29
CA VAL A 284 11.03 5.53 -14.19
C VAL A 284 11.55 5.80 -15.61
N PHE A 285 12.88 5.94 -15.75
CA PHE A 285 13.53 6.19 -17.05
C PHE A 285 14.11 4.93 -17.69
N GLN A 286 13.99 3.77 -17.03
CA GLN A 286 14.55 2.52 -17.52
C GLN A 286 13.53 1.74 -18.34
N GLN A 287 13.93 1.33 -19.55
CA GLN A 287 13.24 0.31 -20.32
C GLN A 287 13.97 -1.02 -20.12
N ARG A 288 13.23 -2.04 -19.71
CA ARG A 288 13.80 -3.37 -19.42
C ARG A 288 13.16 -4.39 -20.33
N ASN A 289 13.99 -5.11 -21.07
CA ASN A 289 13.58 -6.23 -21.92
C ASN A 289 14.21 -7.50 -21.38
N VAL A 290 13.40 -8.52 -21.15
CA VAL A 290 13.85 -9.86 -20.80
C VAL A 290 13.60 -10.77 -21.98
N LEU A 291 14.68 -11.35 -22.50
CA LEU A 291 14.61 -12.40 -23.52
C LEU A 291 14.78 -13.73 -22.80
N VAL A 292 13.79 -14.61 -22.95
CA VAL A 292 13.78 -15.98 -22.41
C VAL A 292 13.95 -16.97 -23.53
#